data_46b577d86a47b244233b7318c41db753
#
_entry.id   46b577d86a47b244233b7318c41db753
#
_cell.length_a   1.000
_cell.length_b   1.000
_cell.length_c   1.000
_cell.angle_alpha   90.00
_cell.angle_beta   90.00
_cell.angle_gamma   90.00
#
_symmetry.space_group_name_H-M   'P 1'
#
loop_
_entity.id
_entity.type
_entity.pdbx_description
1 polymer ?
#
loop_
_entity_poly.entity_id
_entity_poly.type
_entity_poly.pdbx_seq_one_letter_code
_entity_poly.pdbx_strand_id
1 'polypeptide(L)'
;MQNQRYFRLQELLHHYNITSDQIRYHVEQNQLCFSFFLEATSVLVGKLSGSDFIGYGQSYIKGLVSIGSKQSKQLFNKQKVSCKYAFIREVIFENHGHNYPFSIETPNAEISEWLPYNVKDLPQTGLSVKRSPRMQPSTAKLGVQFFEFLKTFGTNNEDIPNPMQGALEREGEQTLYSDDFVFTKQDACILVEDLVRLDLLGQNSA
;
A
#
# COMPACT_ATOMS: atom_id res chain seq x y z
N MET A 1 -26.73 -17.17 12.91
CA MET A 1 -25.49 -17.17 12.12
C MET A 1 -24.75 -15.88 12.42
N GLN A 2 -23.52 -15.95 12.90
CA GLN A 2 -22.70 -14.75 13.10
C GLN A 2 -22.57 -14.02 11.77
N ASN A 3 -22.61 -12.68 11.79
CA ASN A 3 -22.41 -11.80 10.61
C ASN A 3 -20.97 -11.91 10.09
N GLN A 4 -20.60 -13.08 9.59
CA GLN A 4 -19.30 -13.30 9.00
C GLN A 4 -19.28 -12.58 7.65
N ARG A 5 -18.34 -11.65 7.49
CA ARG A 5 -18.25 -10.78 6.31
C ARG A 5 -17.27 -11.29 5.27
N TYR A 6 -16.38 -12.17 5.67
CA TYR A 6 -15.38 -12.78 4.79
C TYR A 6 -15.03 -14.18 5.28
N PHE A 7 -14.50 -14.98 4.37
CA PHE A 7 -13.90 -16.28 4.66
C PHE A 7 -12.44 -16.27 4.23
N ARG A 8 -11.59 -16.92 4.99
CA ARG A 8 -10.24 -17.21 4.50
C ARG A 8 -10.30 -18.23 3.38
N LEU A 9 -9.40 -18.10 2.40
CA LEU A 9 -9.37 -19.01 1.27
C LEU A 9 -9.32 -20.48 1.68
N GLN A 10 -8.53 -20.81 2.71
CA GLN A 10 -8.43 -22.17 3.24
C GLN A 10 -9.73 -22.66 3.87
N GLU A 11 -10.47 -21.81 4.58
CA GLU A 11 -11.77 -22.15 5.19
C GLU A 11 -12.79 -22.54 4.11
N LEU A 12 -12.83 -21.81 3.01
CA LEU A 12 -13.72 -22.09 1.89
C LEU A 12 -13.45 -23.47 1.28
N LEU A 13 -12.18 -23.78 1.07
CA LEU A 13 -11.75 -25.06 0.49
C LEU A 13 -12.04 -26.26 1.41
N HIS A 14 -12.03 -26.07 2.72
CA HIS A 14 -12.20 -27.17 3.69
C HIS A 14 -13.64 -27.35 4.19
N HIS A 15 -14.41 -26.27 4.31
CA HIS A 15 -15.69 -26.30 5.01
C HIS A 15 -16.91 -26.10 4.11
N TYR A 16 -16.73 -25.55 2.90
CA TYR A 16 -17.86 -25.14 2.05
C TYR A 16 -17.95 -25.89 0.72
N ASN A 17 -17.17 -26.97 0.54
CA ASN A 17 -17.11 -27.74 -0.73
C ASN A 17 -16.81 -26.89 -1.99
N ILE A 18 -16.27 -25.70 -1.80
CA ILE A 18 -15.85 -24.83 -2.90
C ILE A 18 -14.47 -25.30 -3.32
N THR A 19 -14.32 -25.67 -4.58
CA THR A 19 -13.05 -26.17 -5.10
C THR A 19 -12.10 -25.03 -5.46
N SER A 20 -10.81 -25.32 -5.41
CA SER A 20 -9.77 -24.38 -5.87
C SER A 20 -9.99 -23.97 -7.34
N ASP A 21 -10.50 -24.88 -8.18
CA ASP A 21 -10.73 -24.60 -9.59
C ASP A 21 -11.92 -23.67 -9.83
N GLN A 22 -12.98 -23.76 -9.03
CA GLN A 22 -14.08 -22.80 -9.05
C GLN A 22 -13.60 -21.38 -8.72
N ILE A 23 -12.82 -21.25 -7.65
CA ILE A 23 -12.25 -19.95 -7.28
C ILE A 23 -11.32 -19.45 -8.39
N ARG A 24 -10.45 -20.31 -8.92
CA ARG A 24 -9.55 -19.98 -10.02
C ARG A 24 -10.30 -19.46 -11.21
N TYR A 25 -11.35 -20.14 -11.63
CA TYR A 25 -12.18 -19.73 -12.76
C TYR A 25 -12.66 -18.28 -12.60
N HIS A 26 -13.27 -17.95 -11.46
CA HIS A 26 -13.78 -16.60 -11.22
C HIS A 26 -12.67 -15.55 -11.11
N VAL A 27 -11.50 -15.88 -10.56
CA VAL A 27 -10.33 -15.00 -10.55
C VAL A 27 -9.81 -14.74 -11.96
N GLU A 28 -9.73 -15.77 -12.80
CA GLU A 28 -9.28 -15.66 -14.20
C GLU A 28 -10.25 -14.84 -15.05
N GLN A 29 -11.56 -14.96 -14.79
CA GLN A 29 -12.59 -14.16 -15.44
C GLN A 29 -12.70 -12.71 -14.90
N ASN A 30 -11.84 -12.28 -13.98
CA ASN A 30 -11.88 -10.98 -13.29
C ASN A 30 -13.19 -10.73 -12.50
N GLN A 31 -13.90 -11.77 -12.15
CA GLN A 31 -15.14 -11.70 -11.37
C GLN A 31 -14.88 -11.70 -9.87
N LEU A 32 -13.72 -12.18 -9.45
CA LEU A 32 -13.30 -12.30 -8.07
C LEU A 32 -11.91 -11.70 -7.87
N CYS A 33 -11.77 -10.90 -6.81
CA CYS A 33 -10.50 -10.39 -6.32
C CYS A 33 -10.28 -10.83 -4.87
N PHE A 34 -9.04 -11.13 -4.52
CA PHE A 34 -8.71 -11.43 -3.14
C PHE A 34 -8.69 -10.18 -2.27
N SER A 35 -9.15 -10.36 -1.05
CA SER A 35 -9.10 -9.35 0.01
C SER A 35 -8.15 -9.78 1.12
N PHE A 36 -7.69 -8.80 1.90
CA PHE A 36 -6.71 -8.98 2.97
C PHE A 36 -7.03 -8.07 4.13
N PHE A 37 -6.75 -8.54 5.32
CA PHE A 37 -6.75 -7.67 6.48
C PHE A 37 -5.45 -6.87 6.49
N LEU A 38 -5.56 -5.57 6.41
CA LEU A 38 -4.43 -4.65 6.42
C LEU A 38 -4.49 -3.76 7.66
N GLU A 39 -3.39 -3.72 8.39
CA GLU A 39 -3.14 -2.73 9.41
C GLU A 39 -1.85 -2.02 9.04
N ALA A 40 -1.95 -0.73 8.78
CA ALA A 40 -0.81 0.05 8.29
C ALA A 40 -0.85 1.49 8.77
N THR A 41 0.30 1.95 9.25
CA THR A 41 0.56 3.36 9.57
C THR A 41 1.09 4.07 8.35
N SER A 42 0.89 5.38 8.27
CA SER A 42 1.47 6.23 7.23
C SER A 42 1.17 5.74 5.81
N VAL A 43 -0.10 5.54 5.51
CA VAL A 43 -0.57 5.29 4.16
C VAL A 43 -1.19 6.54 3.56
N LEU A 44 -1.02 6.72 2.26
CA LEU A 44 -1.77 7.68 1.48
C LEU A 44 -3.12 7.08 1.14
N VAL A 45 -4.17 7.80 1.46
CA VAL A 45 -5.53 7.51 1.02
C VAL A 45 -5.82 8.37 -0.20
N GLY A 46 -6.39 7.79 -1.22
CA GLY A 46 -6.70 8.50 -2.46
C GLY A 46 -7.58 7.67 -3.38
N LYS A 47 -7.59 8.09 -4.63
CA LYS A 47 -8.34 7.42 -5.70
C LYS A 47 -7.43 7.20 -6.90
N LEU A 48 -7.57 6.06 -7.55
CA LEU A 48 -6.96 5.80 -8.84
C LEU A 48 -7.86 6.36 -9.95
N SER A 49 -7.26 7.11 -10.87
CA SER A 49 -7.87 7.60 -12.09
C SER A 49 -6.99 7.17 -13.27
N GLY A 50 -7.32 6.03 -13.87
CA GLY A 50 -6.42 5.38 -14.81
C GLY A 50 -5.13 4.90 -14.14
N SER A 51 -3.99 5.44 -14.57
CA SER A 51 -2.67 5.20 -13.97
C SER A 51 -2.33 6.16 -12.83
N ASP A 52 -3.10 7.23 -12.69
CA ASP A 52 -2.79 8.35 -11.80
C ASP A 52 -3.38 8.13 -10.41
N PHE A 53 -2.64 8.54 -9.39
CA PHE A 53 -3.09 8.49 -8.01
C PHE A 53 -3.37 9.91 -7.51
N ILE A 54 -4.63 10.17 -7.19
CA ILE A 54 -5.08 11.42 -6.58
C ILE A 54 -5.08 11.22 -5.08
N GLY A 55 -4.19 11.91 -4.38
CA GLY A 55 -4.03 11.81 -2.93
C GLY A 55 -4.99 12.71 -2.17
N TYR A 56 -5.64 12.16 -1.14
CA TYR A 56 -6.58 12.89 -0.28
C TYR A 56 -6.02 13.18 1.09
N GLY A 57 -5.17 12.34 1.61
CA GLY A 57 -4.58 12.51 2.93
C GLY A 57 -3.70 11.35 3.34
N GLN A 58 -2.98 11.55 4.43
CA GLN A 58 -2.23 10.50 5.09
C GLN A 58 -3.02 9.98 6.28
N SER A 59 -3.07 8.67 6.46
CA SER A 59 -3.85 8.05 7.51
C SER A 59 -3.18 6.79 8.05
N TYR A 60 -3.59 6.40 9.26
CA TYR A 60 -3.54 5.02 9.72
C TYR A 60 -4.81 4.32 9.24
N ILE A 61 -4.69 3.11 8.77
CA ILE A 61 -5.82 2.28 8.39
C ILE A 61 -5.76 0.91 9.06
N LYS A 62 -6.94 0.39 9.40
CA LYS A 62 -7.14 -0.97 9.87
C LYS A 62 -8.43 -1.53 9.30
N GLY A 63 -8.33 -2.64 8.54
CA GLY A 63 -9.51 -3.27 7.97
C GLY A 63 -9.24 -4.08 6.71
N LEU A 64 -10.29 -4.27 5.92
CA LEU A 64 -10.24 -5.08 4.70
C LEU A 64 -9.92 -4.23 3.48
N VAL A 65 -8.93 -4.66 2.74
CA VAL A 65 -8.56 -4.12 1.43
C VAL A 65 -8.56 -5.25 0.40
N SER A 66 -8.79 -4.93 -0.87
CA SER A 66 -8.64 -5.87 -1.97
C SER A 66 -7.47 -5.50 -2.86
N ILE A 67 -6.92 -6.50 -3.55
CA ILE A 67 -5.94 -6.30 -4.60
C ILE A 67 -6.60 -6.35 -5.97
N GLY A 68 -5.93 -5.80 -6.98
CA GLY A 68 -6.47 -5.82 -8.34
C GLY A 68 -6.53 -7.23 -8.96
N SER A 69 -7.30 -7.38 -10.03
CA SER A 69 -7.49 -8.66 -10.72
C SER A 69 -6.18 -9.28 -11.21
N LYS A 70 -5.27 -8.45 -11.74
CA LYS A 70 -3.94 -8.92 -12.19
C LYS A 70 -3.14 -9.53 -11.04
N GLN A 71 -3.13 -8.87 -9.89
CA GLN A 71 -2.43 -9.33 -8.70
C GLN A 71 -3.12 -10.56 -8.09
N SER A 72 -4.45 -10.64 -8.13
CA SER A 72 -5.20 -11.82 -7.70
C SER A 72 -4.84 -13.05 -8.52
N LYS A 73 -4.74 -12.93 -9.85
CA LYS A 73 -4.28 -14.01 -10.73
C LYS A 73 -2.83 -14.43 -10.42
N GLN A 74 -1.96 -13.47 -10.18
CA GLN A 74 -0.56 -13.75 -9.82
C GLN A 74 -0.47 -14.49 -8.48
N LEU A 75 -1.24 -14.08 -7.47
CA LEU A 75 -1.24 -14.69 -6.16
C LEU A 75 -1.75 -16.13 -6.20
N PHE A 76 -2.66 -16.45 -7.12
CA PHE A 76 -3.14 -17.83 -7.29
C PHE A 76 -2.01 -18.79 -7.64
N ASN A 77 -1.07 -18.32 -8.47
CA ASN A 77 0.08 -19.09 -8.95
C ASN A 77 1.35 -18.92 -8.09
N LYS A 78 1.36 -17.93 -7.19
CA LYS A 78 2.50 -17.60 -6.33
C LYS A 78 2.07 -17.58 -4.87
N GLN A 79 3.03 -17.71 -3.96
CA GLN A 79 2.75 -17.64 -2.53
C GLN A 79 2.59 -16.20 -2.02
N LYS A 80 3.13 -15.23 -2.74
CA LYS A 80 3.07 -13.81 -2.39
C LYS A 80 3.02 -12.93 -3.64
N VAL A 81 2.45 -11.75 -3.48
CA VAL A 81 2.37 -10.73 -4.52
C VAL A 81 2.69 -9.36 -3.94
N SER A 82 3.35 -8.53 -4.74
CA SER A 82 3.62 -7.13 -4.44
C SER A 82 2.60 -6.24 -5.14
N CYS A 83 2.05 -5.26 -4.41
CA CYS A 83 1.00 -4.37 -4.89
C CYS A 83 1.33 -2.93 -4.55
N LYS A 84 1.44 -2.08 -5.55
CA LYS A 84 1.63 -0.64 -5.40
C LYS A 84 0.42 0.01 -4.71
N TYR A 85 -0.78 -0.49 -5.00
CA TYR A 85 -2.06 -0.01 -4.48
C TYR A 85 -2.88 -1.15 -3.92
N ALA A 86 -3.70 -0.84 -2.89
CA ALA A 86 -4.75 -1.70 -2.42
C ALA A 86 -6.08 -0.91 -2.38
N PHE A 87 -7.18 -1.57 -2.70
CA PHE A 87 -8.50 -0.96 -2.78
C PHE A 87 -9.24 -1.16 -1.48
N ILE A 88 -9.76 -0.09 -0.90
CA ILE A 88 -10.47 -0.13 0.37
C ILE A 88 -11.82 -0.83 0.18
N ARG A 89 -12.12 -1.79 1.05
CA ARG A 89 -13.43 -2.45 1.15
C ARG A 89 -14.14 -2.02 2.41
N GLU A 90 -13.51 -2.20 3.54
CA GLU A 90 -14.06 -1.82 4.84
C GLU A 90 -12.89 -1.51 5.78
N VAL A 91 -12.68 -0.26 6.11
CA VAL A 91 -11.57 0.16 6.97
C VAL A 91 -12.01 1.22 7.96
N ILE A 92 -11.32 1.23 9.09
CA ILE A 92 -11.31 2.34 10.03
C ILE A 92 -10.13 3.24 9.67
N PHE A 93 -10.40 4.52 9.57
CA PHE A 93 -9.39 5.55 9.33
C PHE A 93 -9.12 6.32 10.60
N GLU A 94 -7.84 6.55 10.87
CA GLU A 94 -7.41 7.59 11.80
C GLU A 94 -6.55 8.58 11.03
N ASN A 95 -7.04 9.80 10.90
CA ASN A 95 -6.33 10.84 10.19
C ASN A 95 -5.21 11.41 11.07
N HIS A 96 -3.99 11.29 10.64
CA HIS A 96 -2.81 11.85 11.33
C HIS A 96 -2.48 13.28 10.90
N GLY A 97 -3.37 13.93 10.15
CA GLY A 97 -3.25 15.30 9.72
C GLY A 97 -3.13 15.48 8.21
N HIS A 98 -3.43 16.71 7.78
CA HIS A 98 -3.39 17.11 6.37
C HIS A 98 -1.98 17.46 5.89
N ASN A 99 -1.02 17.52 6.79
CA ASN A 99 0.34 17.94 6.47
C ASN A 99 1.12 16.77 5.89
N TYR A 100 0.98 16.61 4.59
CA TYR A 100 1.87 15.74 3.88
C TYR A 100 3.26 16.40 3.81
N PRO A 101 4.33 15.73 4.27
CA PRO A 101 5.65 16.36 4.40
C PRO A 101 6.33 16.67 3.06
N PHE A 102 5.72 16.27 1.95
CA PHE A 102 6.29 16.42 0.61
C PHE A 102 5.38 17.30 -0.24
N SER A 103 5.96 18.23 -0.98
CA SER A 103 5.20 19.00 -1.96
C SER A 103 4.78 18.09 -3.12
N ILE A 104 3.63 18.40 -3.72
CA ILE A 104 3.12 17.74 -4.92
C ILE A 104 4.13 17.83 -6.07
N GLU A 105 4.90 18.88 -6.08
CA GLU A 105 5.93 19.17 -7.09
C GLU A 105 7.13 18.22 -7.04
N THR A 106 7.18 17.33 -6.06
CA THR A 106 8.26 16.35 -5.99
C THR A 106 8.00 15.24 -7.00
N PRO A 107 8.75 15.18 -8.11
CA PRO A 107 8.42 14.33 -9.27
C PRO A 107 8.37 12.82 -8.95
N ASN A 108 9.00 12.41 -7.85
CA ASN A 108 9.09 10.99 -7.45
C ASN A 108 8.00 10.56 -6.45
N ALA A 109 7.08 11.45 -6.07
CA ALA A 109 6.02 11.11 -5.12
C ALA A 109 4.97 10.17 -5.72
N GLU A 110 4.96 9.99 -7.03
CA GLU A 110 3.97 9.18 -7.77
C GLU A 110 2.52 9.53 -7.40
N ILE A 111 2.29 10.79 -7.08
CA ILE A 111 0.99 11.39 -6.81
C ILE A 111 0.78 12.42 -7.90
N SER A 112 -0.23 12.21 -8.71
CA SER A 112 -0.54 13.09 -9.84
C SER A 112 -1.18 14.40 -9.41
N GLU A 113 -1.96 14.31 -8.33
CA GLU A 113 -2.70 15.44 -7.78
C GLU A 113 -2.90 15.25 -6.28
N TRP A 114 -2.91 16.35 -5.53
CA TRP A 114 -3.16 16.33 -4.10
C TRP A 114 -4.39 17.15 -3.76
N LEU A 115 -5.45 16.47 -3.34
CA LEU A 115 -6.72 17.08 -2.93
C LEU A 115 -7.00 16.69 -1.46
N PRO A 116 -6.46 17.44 -0.49
CA PRO A 116 -6.59 17.08 0.92
C PRO A 116 -8.05 17.16 1.38
N TYR A 117 -8.54 16.08 1.94
CA TYR A 117 -9.86 15.98 2.54
C TYR A 117 -9.77 15.71 4.03
N ASN A 118 -10.77 16.19 4.78
CA ASN A 118 -11.05 15.65 6.10
C ASN A 118 -11.55 14.21 5.98
N VAL A 119 -11.24 13.36 6.96
CA VAL A 119 -11.74 11.96 6.99
C VAL A 119 -13.27 11.90 6.87
N LYS A 120 -13.97 12.90 7.42
CA LYS A 120 -15.45 12.98 7.34
C LYS A 120 -15.98 13.22 5.93
N ASP A 121 -15.18 13.84 5.08
CA ASP A 121 -15.57 14.26 3.73
C ASP A 121 -15.03 13.32 2.65
N LEU A 122 -14.35 12.23 3.04
CA LEU A 122 -13.82 11.25 2.09
C LEU A 122 -14.96 10.58 1.31
N PRO A 123 -14.80 10.34 0.01
CA PRO A 123 -15.72 9.53 -0.76
C PRO A 123 -15.92 8.16 -0.10
N GLN A 124 -17.17 7.71 0.00
CA GLN A 124 -17.48 6.44 0.67
C GLN A 124 -17.08 5.21 -0.16
N THR A 125 -16.83 5.38 -1.45
CA THR A 125 -16.52 4.28 -2.36
C THR A 125 -15.37 4.63 -3.31
N GLY A 126 -14.70 3.62 -3.82
CA GLY A 126 -13.65 3.78 -4.82
C GLY A 126 -12.32 4.28 -4.26
N LEU A 127 -12.16 4.26 -2.95
CA LEU A 127 -10.89 4.63 -2.32
C LEU A 127 -9.85 3.53 -2.49
N SER A 128 -8.63 3.98 -2.62
CA SER A 128 -7.42 3.15 -2.64
C SER A 128 -6.39 3.71 -1.68
N VAL A 129 -5.48 2.85 -1.30
CA VAL A 129 -4.35 3.20 -0.46
C VAL A 129 -3.04 2.85 -1.14
N LYS A 130 -2.03 3.65 -0.83
CA LYS A 130 -0.65 3.47 -1.20
C LYS A 130 0.21 3.68 0.04
N ARG A 131 1.36 3.02 0.17
CA ARG A 131 2.29 3.37 1.24
C ARG A 131 2.81 4.80 1.03
N SER A 132 2.90 5.53 2.12
CA SER A 132 3.50 6.87 2.07
C SER A 132 4.95 6.76 1.58
N PRO A 133 5.37 7.61 0.65
CA PRO A 133 6.75 7.70 0.25
C PRO A 133 7.65 8.01 1.44
N ARG A 134 8.84 7.44 1.43
CA ARG A 134 9.89 7.68 2.42
C ARG A 134 11.07 8.35 1.72
N MET A 135 11.73 9.21 2.43
CA MET A 135 13.00 9.74 1.96
C MET A 135 14.06 8.67 2.12
N GLN A 136 14.77 8.37 1.04
CA GLN A 136 15.97 7.55 1.14
C GLN A 136 17.04 8.42 1.82
N PRO A 137 17.62 7.98 2.95
CA PRO A 137 18.75 8.69 3.53
C PRO A 137 19.85 8.72 2.48
N SER A 138 20.24 9.92 2.03
CA SER A 138 21.32 10.02 1.07
C SER A 138 22.60 9.52 1.75
N THR A 139 23.33 8.68 1.04
CA THR A 139 24.64 8.22 1.49
C THR A 139 25.62 9.37 1.69
N ALA A 140 25.43 10.47 0.98
CA ALA A 140 26.20 11.69 1.14
C ALA A 140 25.90 12.40 2.47
N LYS A 141 24.64 12.45 2.94
CA LYS A 141 24.32 12.98 4.28
C LYS A 141 25.00 12.20 5.40
N LEU A 142 25.03 10.87 5.28
CA LEU A 142 25.77 10.02 6.23
C LEU A 142 27.27 10.29 6.17
N GLY A 143 27.82 10.48 4.99
CA GLY A 143 29.21 10.85 4.79
C GLY A 143 29.56 12.21 5.39
N VAL A 144 28.69 13.21 5.22
CA VAL A 144 28.89 14.55 5.82
C VAL A 144 28.80 14.50 7.33
N GLN A 145 27.79 13.83 7.89
CA GLN A 145 27.66 13.66 9.35
C GLN A 145 28.87 12.93 9.93
N PHE A 146 29.39 11.91 9.24
CA PHE A 146 30.60 11.22 9.66
C PHE A 146 31.82 12.12 9.56
N PHE A 147 31.94 12.94 8.54
CA PHE A 147 33.03 13.88 8.35
C PHE A 147 33.01 15.01 9.38
N GLU A 148 31.83 15.57 9.68
CA GLU A 148 31.63 16.54 10.77
C GLU A 148 31.95 15.93 12.14
N PHE A 149 31.56 14.68 12.35
CA PHE A 149 31.92 13.91 13.54
C PHE A 149 33.46 13.76 13.69
N LEU A 150 34.15 13.40 12.61
CA LEU A 150 35.61 13.31 12.61
C LEU A 150 36.31 14.65 12.88
N LYS A 151 35.80 15.76 12.33
CA LYS A 151 36.31 17.11 12.63
C LYS A 151 36.20 17.46 14.12
N THR A 152 35.14 17.01 14.79
CA THR A 152 34.93 17.26 16.20
C THR A 152 35.92 16.50 17.07
N PHE A 153 36.51 15.39 16.58
CA PHE A 153 37.42 14.52 17.34
C PHE A 153 38.91 14.81 17.18
N GLY A 154 39.28 15.90 16.50
CA GLY A 154 40.64 16.31 16.78
C GLY A 154 41.66 16.45 15.65
N THR A 155 41.32 17.10 14.60
CA THR A 155 42.38 17.69 13.77
C THR A 155 42.01 19.12 13.42
N ASN A 156 42.76 20.09 14.00
CA ASN A 156 42.78 21.49 13.59
C ASN A 156 43.36 21.68 12.17
N ASN A 157 42.99 20.86 11.21
CA ASN A 157 43.35 21.02 9.82
C ASN A 157 42.20 21.67 9.09
N GLU A 158 42.18 23.01 9.12
CA GLU A 158 41.22 23.85 8.40
C GLU A 158 41.34 23.74 6.87
N ASP A 159 42.39 23.08 6.38
CA ASP A 159 42.73 23.05 4.93
C ASP A 159 42.34 21.76 4.20
N ILE A 160 41.62 20.83 4.82
CA ILE A 160 41.16 19.67 4.10
C ILE A 160 39.88 20.02 3.35
N PRO A 161 39.87 20.12 2.01
CA PRO A 161 38.67 20.38 1.26
C PRO A 161 37.65 19.25 1.53
N ASN A 162 36.44 19.61 1.92
CA ASN A 162 35.38 18.64 2.15
C ASN A 162 35.00 17.99 0.82
N PRO A 163 35.42 16.75 0.52
CA PRO A 163 35.16 16.11 -0.77
C PRO A 163 33.69 15.86 -1.01
N MET A 164 32.86 16.03 0.04
CA MET A 164 31.41 15.83 0.00
C MET A 164 30.63 17.12 -0.26
N GLN A 165 31.28 18.30 -0.22
CA GLN A 165 30.58 19.57 -0.40
C GLN A 165 29.97 19.70 -1.80
N GLY A 166 30.68 19.26 -2.83
CA GLY A 166 30.15 19.22 -4.21
C GLY A 166 29.08 18.14 -4.43
N ALA A 167 29.00 17.12 -3.55
CA ALA A 167 27.93 16.14 -3.58
C ALA A 167 26.64 16.71 -2.95
N LEU A 168 26.76 17.49 -1.89
CA LEU A 168 25.61 18.17 -1.24
C LEU A 168 24.94 19.19 -2.14
N GLU A 169 25.71 19.92 -2.94
CA GLU A 169 25.17 20.90 -3.89
C GLU A 169 24.39 20.23 -5.04
N ARG A 170 24.68 18.96 -5.35
CA ARG A 170 23.92 18.14 -6.33
C ARG A 170 22.73 17.42 -5.73
N GLU A 171 22.57 17.44 -4.43
CA GLU A 171 21.54 16.71 -3.68
C GLU A 171 20.19 17.43 -3.57
N GLY A 172 19.91 18.41 -4.43
CA GLY A 172 18.57 19.01 -4.53
C GLY A 172 17.47 18.00 -4.89
N GLU A 173 17.82 16.83 -5.42
CA GLU A 173 16.89 15.75 -5.75
C GLU A 173 16.90 14.66 -4.67
N GLN A 174 16.11 14.87 -3.62
CA GLN A 174 15.81 13.81 -2.67
C GLN A 174 14.92 12.77 -3.36
N THR A 175 15.45 11.58 -3.59
CA THR A 175 14.68 10.49 -4.17
C THR A 175 13.68 9.96 -3.14
N LEU A 176 12.41 10.17 -3.41
CA LEU A 176 11.33 9.56 -2.66
C LEU A 176 11.04 8.17 -3.23
N TYR A 177 10.95 7.18 -2.38
CA TYR A 177 10.51 5.84 -2.79
C TYR A 177 9.33 5.39 -1.92
N SER A 178 8.52 4.54 -2.47
CA SER A 178 7.38 3.96 -1.78
C SER A 178 7.47 2.45 -1.87
N ASP A 179 7.48 1.80 -0.71
CA ASP A 179 7.42 0.35 -0.65
C ASP A 179 6.06 -0.13 -1.15
N ASP A 180 6.05 -1.26 -1.84
CA ASP A 180 4.82 -1.94 -2.18
C ASP A 180 4.23 -2.66 -0.95
N PHE A 181 2.91 -2.85 -0.95
CA PHE A 181 2.28 -3.81 -0.07
C PHE A 181 2.64 -5.23 -0.51
N VAL A 182 2.97 -6.10 0.43
CA VAL A 182 3.22 -7.50 0.16
C VAL A 182 2.12 -8.33 0.81
N PHE A 183 1.38 -9.08 0.00
CA PHE A 183 0.30 -9.96 0.45
C PHE A 183 0.66 -11.41 0.21
N THR A 184 0.28 -12.29 1.15
CA THR A 184 0.54 -13.73 1.05
C THR A 184 -0.75 -14.50 0.78
N LYS A 185 -0.63 -15.64 0.08
CA LYS A 185 -1.79 -16.46 -0.29
C LYS A 185 -2.50 -17.03 0.94
N GLN A 186 -1.79 -17.32 2.00
CA GLN A 186 -2.38 -17.86 3.22
C GLN A 186 -3.29 -16.86 3.96
N ASP A 187 -3.05 -15.55 3.79
CA ASP A 187 -3.83 -14.48 4.41
C ASP A 187 -4.99 -14.02 3.52
N ALA A 188 -5.12 -14.60 2.32
CA ALA A 188 -6.15 -14.23 1.36
C ALA A 188 -7.54 -14.58 1.90
N CYS A 189 -8.44 -13.61 1.75
CA CYS A 189 -9.84 -13.72 2.10
C CYS A 189 -10.71 -13.48 0.86
N ILE A 190 -11.93 -13.99 0.89
CA ILE A 190 -12.99 -13.69 -0.08
C ILE A 190 -14.17 -13.14 0.70
N LEU A 191 -14.74 -12.04 0.22
CA LEU A 191 -15.90 -11.43 0.84
C LEU A 191 -17.16 -12.29 0.62
N VAL A 192 -18.00 -12.35 1.62
CA VAL A 192 -19.28 -13.09 1.54
C VAL A 192 -20.15 -12.54 0.42
N GLU A 193 -20.18 -11.22 0.23
CA GLU A 193 -20.93 -10.57 -0.85
C GLU A 193 -20.49 -11.05 -2.24
N ASP A 194 -19.17 -11.29 -2.45
CA ASP A 194 -18.65 -11.82 -3.69
C ASP A 194 -19.04 -13.28 -3.89
N LEU A 195 -19.00 -14.08 -2.83
CA LEU A 195 -19.42 -15.49 -2.88
C LEU A 195 -20.91 -15.64 -3.19
N VAL A 196 -21.75 -14.80 -2.57
CA VAL A 196 -23.19 -14.77 -2.85
C VAL A 196 -23.46 -14.30 -4.27
N ARG A 197 -22.80 -13.24 -4.72
CA ARG A 197 -22.93 -12.71 -6.09
C ARG A 197 -22.56 -13.74 -7.17
N LEU A 198 -21.61 -14.63 -6.86
CA LEU A 198 -21.13 -15.67 -7.77
C LEU A 198 -21.85 -17.03 -7.56
N ASP A 199 -22.87 -17.06 -6.70
CA ASP A 199 -23.62 -18.27 -6.33
C ASP A 199 -22.77 -19.43 -5.81
N LEU A 200 -21.65 -19.09 -5.17
CA LEU A 200 -20.74 -20.09 -4.62
C LEU A 200 -21.17 -20.62 -3.25
N LEU A 201 -22.03 -19.89 -2.52
CA LEU A 201 -22.59 -20.32 -1.22
C LEU A 201 -23.99 -20.94 -1.34
N GLY A 202 -24.66 -20.78 -2.47
CA GLY A 202 -26.09 -21.11 -2.62
C GLY A 202 -26.42 -22.59 -2.81
N GLN A 203 -25.45 -23.45 -3.05
CA GLN A 203 -25.73 -24.86 -3.40
C GLN A 203 -25.75 -25.83 -2.21
N ASN A 204 -25.52 -25.37 -0.98
CA ASN A 204 -25.42 -26.27 0.18
C ASN A 204 -26.45 -25.94 1.30
N SER A 205 -27.57 -25.30 0.97
CA SER A 205 -28.66 -25.02 1.94
C SER A 205 -29.90 -25.88 1.66
N ALA A 206 -29.72 -27.08 1.15
CA ALA A 206 -30.80 -28.06 1.01
C ALA A 206 -30.54 -29.27 1.91
#